data_77bdf8cf5b0500ee97eab4f741bab341
#
_entry.id   77bdf8cf5b0500ee97eab4f741bab341
#
_cell.length_a   1.000
_cell.length_b   1.000
_cell.length_c   1.000
_cell.angle_alpha   90.00
_cell.angle_beta   90.00
_cell.angle_gamma   90.00
#
_symmetry.space_group_name_H-M   'P 1'
#
loop_
_entity.id
_entity.type
_entity.pdbx_description
1 polymer ?
#
loop_
_entity_poly.entity_id
_entity_poly.type
_entity_poly.pdbx_seq_one_letter_code
_entity_poly.pdbx_strand_id
1 'polypeptide(L)'
;MSTNNYILNLLNIKDENIHIITEIKEKVINDKNYKIVEGILTYIPQSCPHCNIINNSTNDIIKWGFRKNCSIRIPKQNNCLTRLILHKQRFFCKHCHNTFIAETNLVDKYKNISNNTNLQIKLELMQKQSEKDIAKRMDVSVSVIDRILNDISSHNVLRHPTLPTSMNWDEFKATCDTKGKMAFIITDNDNGNLFDINDSRKSKDLEKYFRRYSRQQRNKVKHISTDFYSGYIYLAKKLFKNADISIDRFHIVTQVYNALNCTRVSLCKKDNPNYNKLKDYWKLIVKNENDLSDEKHYSKHFHKNISQKEIVQYLINTNSTLKTTYECYQDLINSLKERNFDKFKSIVFNHHKDLSPKMIQAVLNVLLLDIENMIILFPVFS
;
A
#
# COMPACT_ATOMS: atom_id res chain seq x y z
N MET A 1 5.33 -37.15 -29.73
CA MET A 1 6.15 -35.99 -29.29
C MET A 1 7.46 -36.49 -28.76
N SER A 2 8.61 -35.90 -29.11
CA SER A 2 9.88 -36.29 -28.52
C SER A 2 9.89 -35.94 -27.04
N THR A 3 10.61 -36.73 -26.20
CA THR A 3 10.77 -36.47 -24.76
C THR A 3 11.26 -35.06 -24.49
N ASN A 4 12.10 -34.54 -25.37
CA ASN A 4 12.57 -33.14 -25.32
C ASN A 4 11.43 -32.13 -25.36
N ASN A 5 10.51 -32.24 -26.34
CA ASN A 5 9.38 -31.31 -26.47
C ASN A 5 8.40 -31.39 -25.29
N TYR A 6 8.24 -32.57 -24.70
CA TYR A 6 7.42 -32.76 -23.50
C TYR A 6 8.00 -32.01 -22.30
N ILE A 7 9.31 -32.12 -22.03
CA ILE A 7 9.97 -31.42 -20.93
C ILE A 7 9.97 -29.92 -21.16
N LEU A 8 10.26 -29.43 -22.38
CA LEU A 8 10.21 -28.00 -22.70
C LEU A 8 8.82 -27.40 -22.47
N ASN A 9 7.77 -28.10 -22.90
CA ASN A 9 6.39 -27.67 -22.66
C ASN A 9 6.02 -27.67 -21.19
N LEU A 10 6.43 -28.71 -20.42
CA LEU A 10 6.20 -28.77 -18.97
C LEU A 10 6.87 -27.60 -18.25
N LEU A 11 8.05 -27.18 -18.68
CA LEU A 11 8.79 -26.06 -18.13
C LEU A 11 8.38 -24.70 -18.72
N ASN A 12 7.41 -24.68 -19.61
CA ASN A 12 6.98 -23.49 -20.36
C ASN A 12 8.15 -22.76 -21.06
N ILE A 13 9.07 -23.55 -21.66
CA ILE A 13 10.19 -23.04 -22.46
C ILE A 13 9.80 -23.13 -23.92
N LYS A 14 9.68 -21.97 -24.57
CA LYS A 14 9.22 -21.84 -25.97
C LYS A 14 10.36 -21.71 -26.99
N ASP A 15 11.60 -21.89 -26.60
CA ASP A 15 12.76 -21.78 -27.49
C ASP A 15 13.12 -23.16 -28.06
N GLU A 16 12.86 -23.34 -29.35
CA GLU A 16 13.12 -24.59 -30.09
C GLU A 16 14.61 -24.92 -30.23
N ASN A 17 15.49 -23.93 -30.02
CA ASN A 17 16.94 -24.12 -30.09
C ASN A 17 17.53 -24.72 -28.81
N ILE A 18 16.69 -24.91 -27.78
CA ILE A 18 17.08 -25.55 -26.52
C ILE A 18 16.77 -27.06 -26.61
N HIS A 19 17.80 -27.86 -26.43
CA HIS A 19 17.69 -29.32 -26.40
C HIS A 19 18.04 -29.85 -25.01
N ILE A 20 17.09 -30.49 -24.34
CA ILE A 20 17.32 -31.11 -23.04
C ILE A 20 18.15 -32.40 -23.24
N ILE A 21 19.20 -32.53 -22.45
CA ILE A 21 20.19 -33.63 -22.60
C ILE A 21 20.17 -34.63 -21.44
N THR A 22 19.49 -34.30 -20.34
CA THR A 22 19.41 -35.17 -19.15
C THR A 22 17.98 -35.29 -18.65
N GLU A 23 17.71 -36.33 -17.88
CA GLU A 23 16.51 -36.40 -17.05
C GLU A 23 16.54 -35.33 -15.96
N ILE A 24 15.37 -35.03 -15.41
CA ILE A 24 15.25 -34.07 -14.28
C ILE A 24 15.86 -34.71 -13.05
N LYS A 25 16.92 -34.08 -12.52
CA LYS A 25 17.62 -34.54 -11.31
C LYS A 25 17.18 -33.73 -10.09
N GLU A 26 16.96 -34.37 -8.98
CA GLU A 26 16.72 -33.69 -7.71
C GLU A 26 18.05 -33.55 -6.95
N LYS A 27 18.30 -32.34 -6.43
CA LYS A 27 19.52 -32.04 -5.67
C LYS A 27 19.21 -31.10 -4.51
N VAL A 28 19.77 -31.41 -3.34
CA VAL A 28 19.73 -30.52 -2.18
C VAL A 28 20.93 -29.55 -2.26
N ILE A 29 20.68 -28.27 -2.22
CA ILE A 29 21.70 -27.20 -2.21
C ILE A 29 21.31 -26.21 -1.10
N ASN A 30 22.19 -26.02 -0.10
CA ASN A 30 21.96 -25.15 1.06
C ASN A 30 20.57 -25.39 1.71
N ASP A 31 20.29 -26.65 2.04
CA ASP A 31 19.04 -27.13 2.66
C ASP A 31 17.76 -26.87 1.86
N LYS A 32 17.89 -26.60 0.56
CA LYS A 32 16.76 -26.41 -0.35
C LYS A 32 16.77 -27.48 -1.45
N ASN A 33 15.58 -28.00 -1.75
CA ASN A 33 15.40 -28.98 -2.83
C ASN A 33 15.29 -28.27 -4.19
N TYR A 34 16.14 -28.69 -5.11
CA TYR A 34 16.15 -28.19 -6.49
C TYR A 34 15.88 -29.31 -7.48
N LYS A 35 15.08 -29.00 -8.49
CA LYS A 35 15.02 -29.74 -9.74
C LYS A 35 16.00 -29.11 -10.72
N ILE A 36 16.95 -29.92 -11.19
CA ILE A 36 17.98 -29.47 -12.14
C ILE A 36 17.69 -30.15 -13.47
N VAL A 37 17.61 -29.35 -14.52
CA VAL A 37 17.44 -29.76 -15.90
C VAL A 37 18.65 -29.24 -16.66
N GLU A 38 19.30 -30.11 -17.44
CA GLU A 38 20.45 -29.74 -18.27
C GLU A 38 20.06 -29.72 -19.74
N GLY A 39 20.52 -28.70 -20.46
CA GLY A 39 20.23 -28.52 -21.88
C GLY A 39 21.34 -27.84 -22.65
N ILE A 40 21.29 -27.98 -23.96
CA ILE A 40 22.17 -27.32 -24.91
C ILE A 40 21.36 -26.28 -25.69
N LEU A 41 21.89 -25.09 -25.83
CA LEU A 41 21.39 -24.05 -26.73
C LEU A 41 22.30 -23.98 -27.96
N THR A 42 21.77 -24.35 -29.11
CA THR A 42 22.53 -24.34 -30.37
C THR A 42 21.59 -24.04 -31.56
N TYR A 43 22.09 -23.27 -32.48
CA TYR A 43 21.41 -22.95 -33.76
C TYR A 43 22.45 -22.58 -34.81
N ILE A 44 22.00 -22.31 -36.03
CA ILE A 44 22.86 -21.73 -37.07
C ILE A 44 22.62 -20.21 -37.08
N PRO A 45 23.63 -19.40 -36.71
CA PRO A 45 23.46 -17.94 -36.68
C PRO A 45 23.30 -17.37 -38.09
N GLN A 46 22.37 -16.45 -38.28
CA GLN A 46 22.11 -15.81 -39.57
C GLN A 46 23.18 -14.78 -39.92
N SER A 47 23.74 -14.09 -38.96
CA SER A 47 24.77 -13.07 -39.15
C SER A 47 25.68 -12.95 -37.91
N CYS A 48 26.82 -12.32 -38.09
CA CYS A 48 27.73 -11.98 -37.00
C CYS A 48 27.30 -10.67 -36.32
N PRO A 49 27.11 -10.64 -34.99
CA PRO A 49 26.71 -9.43 -34.26
C PRO A 49 27.79 -8.36 -34.18
N HIS A 50 29.03 -8.66 -34.57
CA HIS A 50 30.16 -7.72 -34.54
C HIS A 50 30.41 -7.02 -35.89
N CYS A 51 30.34 -7.75 -37.00
CA CYS A 51 30.64 -7.20 -38.33
C CYS A 51 29.47 -7.29 -39.28
N ASN A 52 28.32 -7.79 -38.86
CA ASN A 52 27.09 -7.95 -39.61
C ASN A 52 27.21 -8.81 -40.90
N ILE A 53 28.31 -9.57 -41.08
CA ILE A 53 28.40 -10.50 -42.21
C ILE A 53 27.28 -11.52 -42.14
N ILE A 54 26.60 -11.76 -43.24
CA ILE A 54 25.54 -12.75 -43.37
C ILE A 54 26.17 -14.13 -43.56
N ASN A 55 25.71 -15.14 -42.82
CA ASN A 55 26.25 -16.50 -42.85
C ASN A 55 25.64 -17.28 -44.03
N ASN A 56 25.98 -16.94 -45.25
CA ASN A 56 25.38 -17.52 -46.44
C ASN A 56 25.72 -18.98 -46.70
N SER A 57 26.90 -19.43 -46.29
CA SER A 57 27.45 -20.78 -46.59
C SER A 57 27.65 -21.68 -45.40
N THR A 58 27.18 -21.28 -44.20
CA THR A 58 27.47 -21.97 -42.90
C THR A 58 28.96 -22.06 -42.55
N ASN A 59 29.86 -21.59 -43.43
CA ASN A 59 31.29 -21.65 -43.29
C ASN A 59 31.92 -20.34 -42.80
N ASP A 60 31.20 -19.22 -42.90
CA ASP A 60 31.67 -17.91 -42.45
C ASP A 60 31.61 -17.79 -40.92
N ILE A 61 30.65 -18.45 -40.30
CA ILE A 61 30.48 -18.53 -38.86
C ILE A 61 30.40 -20.00 -38.44
N ILE A 62 31.41 -20.43 -37.67
CA ILE A 62 31.53 -21.84 -37.27
C ILE A 62 31.26 -22.01 -35.76
N LYS A 63 30.85 -23.22 -35.38
CA LYS A 63 30.72 -23.61 -33.98
C LYS A 63 32.09 -23.71 -33.30
N TRP A 64 32.27 -23.07 -32.12
CA TRP A 64 33.57 -22.93 -31.46
C TRP A 64 33.48 -23.35 -29.98
N GLY A 65 32.97 -24.55 -29.72
CA GLY A 65 32.79 -25.08 -28.38
C GLY A 65 31.59 -24.48 -27.62
N PHE A 66 31.56 -24.59 -26.30
CA PHE A 66 30.44 -24.20 -25.48
C PHE A 66 30.86 -23.33 -24.29
N ARG A 67 30.04 -22.36 -23.94
CA ARG A 67 30.03 -21.78 -22.60
C ARG A 67 29.17 -22.70 -21.71
N LYS A 68 29.83 -23.49 -20.85
CA LYS A 68 29.21 -24.51 -19.99
C LYS A 68 28.60 -23.90 -18.72
N ASN A 69 27.67 -24.63 -18.11
CA ASN A 69 27.12 -24.39 -16.77
C ASN A 69 26.45 -23.02 -16.57
N CYS A 70 25.80 -22.48 -17.59
CA CYS A 70 24.98 -21.28 -17.44
C CYS A 70 23.70 -21.62 -16.66
N SER A 71 23.71 -21.35 -15.35
CA SER A 71 22.57 -21.64 -14.49
C SER A 71 21.50 -20.55 -14.62
N ILE A 72 20.31 -20.93 -15.04
CA ILE A 72 19.14 -20.04 -15.20
C ILE A 72 18.06 -20.49 -14.22
N ARG A 73 17.56 -19.54 -13.41
CA ARG A 73 16.39 -19.79 -12.55
C ARG A 73 15.14 -19.70 -13.41
N ILE A 74 14.36 -20.78 -13.39
CA ILE A 74 13.04 -20.85 -14.03
C ILE A 74 11.96 -20.98 -12.95
N PRO A 75 10.67 -20.73 -13.28
CA PRO A 75 9.57 -20.85 -12.31
C PRO A 75 9.58 -22.20 -11.60
N LYS A 76 9.13 -22.18 -10.34
CA LYS A 76 8.99 -23.42 -9.57
C LYS A 76 8.09 -24.43 -10.28
N GLN A 77 8.48 -25.69 -10.19
CA GLN A 77 7.67 -26.80 -10.69
C GLN A 77 7.22 -27.66 -9.51
N ASN A 78 5.91 -27.78 -9.29
CA ASN A 78 5.33 -28.50 -8.16
C ASN A 78 5.95 -28.09 -6.80
N ASN A 79 6.02 -26.78 -6.56
CA ASN A 79 6.63 -26.16 -5.38
C ASN A 79 8.15 -26.41 -5.18
N CYS A 80 8.81 -27.11 -6.11
CA CYS A 80 10.27 -27.28 -6.09
C CYS A 80 10.97 -26.15 -6.84
N LEU A 81 12.04 -25.62 -6.27
CA LEU A 81 12.93 -24.69 -6.95
C LEU A 81 13.53 -25.36 -8.18
N THR A 82 13.48 -24.71 -9.34
CA THR A 82 13.91 -25.32 -10.60
C THR A 82 15.00 -24.48 -11.25
N ARG A 83 16.05 -25.15 -11.72
CA ARG A 83 17.16 -24.52 -12.44
C ARG A 83 17.40 -25.24 -13.76
N LEU A 84 17.54 -24.45 -14.80
CA LEU A 84 18.02 -24.92 -16.11
C LEU A 84 19.54 -24.62 -16.18
N ILE A 85 20.33 -25.68 -16.34
CA ILE A 85 21.76 -25.56 -16.59
C ILE A 85 21.95 -25.63 -18.11
N LEU A 86 22.23 -24.48 -18.71
CA LEU A 86 22.30 -24.38 -20.16
C LEU A 86 23.76 -24.31 -20.64
N HIS A 87 24.13 -25.20 -21.56
CA HIS A 87 25.39 -25.13 -22.28
C HIS A 87 25.16 -24.37 -23.57
N LYS A 88 25.62 -23.13 -23.60
CA LYS A 88 25.39 -22.23 -24.75
C LYS A 88 26.47 -22.41 -25.79
N GLN A 89 26.10 -22.67 -27.04
CA GLN A 89 27.02 -22.73 -28.16
C GLN A 89 27.79 -21.43 -28.30
N ARG A 90 29.12 -21.50 -28.44
CA ARG A 90 29.95 -20.40 -28.87
C ARG A 90 30.17 -20.49 -30.38
N PHE A 91 30.18 -19.36 -31.05
CA PHE A 91 30.44 -19.22 -32.45
C PHE A 91 31.70 -18.38 -32.66
N PHE A 92 32.41 -18.67 -33.80
CA PHE A 92 33.56 -17.89 -34.25
C PHE A 92 33.28 -17.39 -35.64
N CYS A 93 33.43 -16.08 -35.87
CA CYS A 93 33.31 -15.46 -37.19
C CYS A 93 34.69 -15.42 -37.85
N LYS A 94 34.83 -16.06 -39.01
CA LYS A 94 36.08 -16.08 -39.76
C LYS A 94 36.40 -14.73 -40.43
N HIS A 95 35.39 -13.87 -40.61
CA HIS A 95 35.62 -12.55 -41.24
C HIS A 95 36.22 -11.53 -40.25
N CYS A 96 35.64 -11.35 -39.08
CA CYS A 96 36.12 -10.38 -38.07
C CYS A 96 36.93 -10.99 -36.94
N HIS A 97 37.14 -12.30 -36.96
CA HIS A 97 37.86 -13.09 -35.95
C HIS A 97 37.34 -12.95 -34.50
N ASN A 98 36.09 -12.49 -34.35
CA ASN A 98 35.47 -12.38 -33.04
C ASN A 98 34.60 -13.62 -32.71
N THR A 99 34.45 -13.88 -31.41
CA THR A 99 33.55 -14.93 -30.92
C THR A 99 32.31 -14.33 -30.27
N PHE A 100 31.19 -15.02 -30.42
CA PHE A 100 29.94 -14.67 -29.71
C PHE A 100 29.24 -15.96 -29.24
N ILE A 101 28.22 -15.79 -28.39
CA ILE A 101 27.56 -16.91 -27.72
C ILE A 101 26.10 -16.94 -28.16
N ALA A 102 25.53 -18.14 -28.28
CA ALA A 102 24.12 -18.33 -28.57
C ALA A 102 23.23 -17.60 -27.55
N GLU A 103 22.26 -16.86 -28.04
CA GLU A 103 21.29 -16.09 -27.26
C GLU A 103 19.92 -16.80 -27.33
N THR A 104 19.10 -16.57 -26.31
CA THR A 104 17.76 -17.16 -26.17
C THR A 104 16.80 -16.11 -25.62
N ASN A 105 15.54 -16.18 -26.01
CA ASN A 105 14.48 -15.34 -25.47
C ASN A 105 14.03 -15.75 -24.04
N LEU A 106 14.55 -16.88 -23.53
CA LEU A 106 14.23 -17.36 -22.19
C LEU A 106 14.76 -16.42 -21.09
N VAL A 107 15.91 -15.81 -21.31
CA VAL A 107 16.62 -14.97 -20.34
C VAL A 107 17.34 -13.84 -21.06
N ASP A 108 17.26 -12.64 -20.53
CA ASP A 108 17.96 -11.49 -21.06
C ASP A 108 19.48 -11.64 -20.99
N LYS A 109 20.18 -10.93 -21.85
CA LYS A 109 21.64 -10.94 -21.89
C LYS A 109 22.23 -10.58 -20.53
N TYR A 110 23.20 -11.34 -20.08
CA TYR A 110 23.89 -11.19 -18.79
C TYR A 110 22.98 -11.42 -17.54
N LYS A 111 21.75 -11.86 -17.69
CA LYS A 111 20.88 -12.25 -16.56
C LYS A 111 20.88 -13.78 -16.36
N ASN A 112 20.49 -14.20 -15.17
CA ASN A 112 20.41 -15.60 -14.76
C ASN A 112 19.02 -15.99 -14.20
N ILE A 113 18.03 -15.14 -14.46
CA ILE A 113 16.63 -15.33 -14.07
C ILE A 113 15.82 -15.28 -15.36
N SER A 114 15.01 -16.29 -15.60
CA SER A 114 14.16 -16.36 -16.79
C SER A 114 13.11 -15.24 -16.80
N ASN A 115 12.68 -14.85 -18.00
CA ASN A 115 11.64 -13.83 -18.16
C ASN A 115 10.31 -14.26 -17.50
N ASN A 116 10.00 -15.55 -17.48
CA ASN A 116 8.83 -16.08 -16.76
C ASN A 116 8.98 -15.96 -15.24
N THR A 117 10.18 -16.20 -14.67
CA THR A 117 10.43 -15.97 -13.24
C THR A 117 10.36 -14.49 -12.89
N ASN A 118 10.86 -13.61 -13.76
CA ASN A 118 10.75 -12.16 -13.61
C ASN A 118 9.27 -11.72 -13.59
N LEU A 119 8.46 -12.24 -14.52
CA LEU A 119 7.02 -11.99 -14.54
C LEU A 119 6.35 -12.49 -13.25
N GLN A 120 6.70 -13.68 -12.77
CA GLN A 120 6.16 -14.20 -11.52
C GLN A 120 6.51 -13.30 -10.33
N ILE A 121 7.75 -12.79 -10.24
CA ILE A 121 8.15 -11.82 -9.20
C ILE A 121 7.30 -10.54 -9.31
N LYS A 122 7.04 -10.03 -10.53
CA LYS A 122 6.18 -8.87 -10.73
C LYS A 122 4.75 -9.10 -10.21
N LEU A 123 4.18 -10.29 -10.44
CA LEU A 123 2.86 -10.66 -9.91
C LEU A 123 2.84 -10.80 -8.38
N GLU A 124 3.91 -11.34 -7.79
CA GLU A 124 4.04 -11.44 -6.34
C GLU A 124 4.17 -10.06 -5.66
N LEU A 125 4.81 -9.09 -6.31
CA LEU A 125 4.90 -7.70 -5.84
C LEU A 125 3.55 -6.99 -5.78
N MET A 126 2.54 -7.46 -6.50
CA MET A 126 1.17 -6.94 -6.42
C MET A 126 0.42 -7.43 -5.16
N GLN A 127 0.96 -8.41 -4.44
CA GLN A 127 0.35 -8.96 -3.23
C GLN A 127 0.88 -8.25 -1.99
N LYS A 128 0.11 -8.30 -0.87
CA LYS A 128 0.53 -7.74 0.43
C LYS A 128 1.61 -8.62 1.09
N GLN A 129 2.84 -8.49 0.64
CA GLN A 129 3.99 -9.28 1.09
C GLN A 129 5.23 -8.42 1.20
N SER A 130 6.20 -8.83 2.04
CA SER A 130 7.48 -8.15 2.10
C SER A 130 8.41 -8.60 0.96
N GLU A 131 9.27 -7.71 0.49
CA GLU A 131 10.29 -8.02 -0.51
C GLU A 131 11.21 -9.18 -0.06
N LYS A 132 11.49 -9.28 1.25
CA LYS A 132 12.27 -10.37 1.84
C LYS A 132 11.58 -11.72 1.69
N ASP A 133 10.25 -11.76 1.87
CA ASP A 133 9.48 -13.01 1.74
C ASP A 133 9.40 -13.44 0.28
N ILE A 134 9.20 -12.48 -0.64
CA ILE A 134 9.25 -12.75 -2.08
C ILE A 134 10.63 -13.28 -2.46
N ALA A 135 11.71 -12.59 -2.05
CA ALA A 135 13.08 -13.00 -2.35
C ALA A 135 13.39 -14.43 -1.85
N LYS A 136 12.99 -14.75 -0.60
CA LYS A 136 13.14 -16.09 -0.01
C LYS A 136 12.37 -17.15 -0.80
N ARG A 137 11.12 -16.86 -1.17
CA ARG A 137 10.27 -17.79 -1.89
C ARG A 137 10.72 -18.01 -3.32
N MET A 138 11.20 -16.97 -4.00
CA MET A 138 11.67 -17.04 -5.38
C MET A 138 13.14 -17.44 -5.52
N ASP A 139 13.84 -17.70 -4.41
CA ASP A 139 15.27 -18.03 -4.36
C ASP A 139 16.16 -16.98 -5.08
N VAL A 140 15.88 -15.73 -4.83
CA VAL A 140 16.66 -14.59 -5.35
C VAL A 140 17.12 -13.69 -4.19
N SER A 141 18.05 -12.79 -4.46
CA SER A 141 18.42 -11.76 -3.47
C SER A 141 17.37 -10.63 -3.44
N VAL A 142 17.27 -9.92 -2.32
CA VAL A 142 16.42 -8.72 -2.21
C VAL A 142 16.81 -7.69 -3.27
N SER A 143 18.09 -7.51 -3.56
CA SER A 143 18.58 -6.60 -4.63
C SER A 143 18.04 -6.93 -6.03
N VAL A 144 17.65 -8.18 -6.28
CA VAL A 144 16.96 -8.56 -7.52
C VAL A 144 15.55 -8.03 -7.51
N ILE A 145 14.85 -8.15 -6.37
CA ILE A 145 13.50 -7.60 -6.20
C ILE A 145 13.52 -6.09 -6.38
N ASP A 146 14.44 -5.37 -5.69
CA ASP A 146 14.61 -3.91 -5.80
C ASP A 146 14.83 -3.48 -7.25
N ARG A 147 15.69 -4.21 -7.99
CA ARG A 147 15.93 -3.91 -9.40
C ARG A 147 14.70 -4.08 -10.27
N ILE A 148 13.90 -5.14 -10.03
CA ILE A 148 12.64 -5.38 -10.75
C ILE A 148 11.62 -4.30 -10.41
N LEU A 149 11.54 -3.89 -9.14
CA LEU A 149 10.66 -2.83 -8.68
C LEU A 149 11.02 -1.48 -9.33
N ASN A 150 12.32 -1.15 -9.38
CA ASN A 150 12.82 0.05 -10.05
C ASN A 150 12.55 0.03 -11.56
N ASP A 151 12.67 -1.14 -12.20
CA ASP A 151 12.32 -1.32 -13.61
C ASP A 151 10.82 -1.05 -13.85
N ILE A 152 9.94 -1.60 -13.00
CA ILE A 152 8.50 -1.33 -13.05
C ILE A 152 8.22 0.16 -12.87
N SER A 153 8.83 0.81 -11.88
CA SER A 153 8.61 2.22 -11.57
C SER A 153 9.08 3.15 -12.68
N SER A 154 10.18 2.82 -13.34
CA SER A 154 10.71 3.62 -14.45
C SER A 154 9.84 3.59 -15.71
N HIS A 155 9.13 2.48 -15.94
CA HIS A 155 8.22 2.32 -17.08
C HIS A 155 6.78 2.75 -16.79
N ASN A 156 6.35 2.71 -15.53
CA ASN A 156 5.00 3.04 -15.08
C ASN A 156 4.93 4.43 -14.44
N VAL A 157 5.37 5.45 -15.16
CA VAL A 157 5.02 6.83 -14.79
C VAL A 157 3.53 7.01 -15.11
N LEU A 158 2.67 6.79 -14.11
CA LEU A 158 1.24 7.04 -14.20
C LEU A 158 1.03 8.55 -14.48
N ARG A 159 0.86 8.89 -15.75
CA ARG A 159 0.46 10.24 -16.17
C ARG A 159 -1.05 10.23 -16.36
N HIS A 160 -1.76 10.60 -15.32
CA HIS A 160 -3.19 10.83 -15.45
C HIS A 160 -3.41 12.15 -16.21
N PRO A 161 -4.01 12.15 -17.41
CA PRO A 161 -4.22 13.35 -18.21
C PRO A 161 -5.32 14.25 -17.62
N THR A 162 -6.20 13.68 -16.81
CA THR A 162 -7.35 14.37 -16.20
C THR A 162 -7.46 14.02 -14.73
N LEU A 163 -7.95 14.97 -13.91
CA LEU A 163 -8.29 14.72 -12.51
C LEU A 163 -9.64 14.01 -12.40
N PRO A 164 -9.86 13.17 -11.37
CA PRO A 164 -11.17 12.65 -11.01
C PRO A 164 -12.15 13.79 -10.70
N THR A 165 -13.44 13.54 -10.90
CA THR A 165 -14.51 14.51 -10.56
C THR A 165 -14.73 14.61 -9.05
N SER A 166 -14.47 13.54 -8.31
CA SER A 166 -14.52 13.46 -6.86
C SER A 166 -13.24 12.82 -6.34
N MET A 167 -12.55 13.48 -5.42
CA MET A 167 -11.26 13.04 -4.88
C MET A 167 -11.32 12.94 -3.36
N ASN A 168 -10.62 11.92 -2.82
CA ASN A 168 -10.25 11.89 -1.41
C ASN A 168 -8.75 12.14 -1.25
N TRP A 169 -8.40 13.04 -0.33
CA TRP A 169 -7.05 13.42 0.02
C TRP A 169 -6.73 12.93 1.43
N ASP A 170 -5.69 12.14 1.56
CA ASP A 170 -5.28 11.57 2.83
C ASP A 170 -3.75 11.50 2.93
N GLU A 171 -3.24 11.19 4.11
CA GLU A 171 -1.82 11.02 4.39
C GLU A 171 -1.53 9.60 4.89
N PHE A 172 -0.37 9.10 4.54
CA PHE A 172 0.12 7.86 5.13
C PHE A 172 1.60 7.98 5.49
N LYS A 173 2.03 7.11 6.39
CA LYS A 173 3.44 7.06 6.79
C LYS A 173 4.26 6.56 5.60
N ALA A 174 5.14 7.43 5.10
CA ALA A 174 6.00 7.13 3.98
C ALA A 174 7.09 6.10 4.34
N THR A 175 7.67 5.47 3.32
CA THR A 175 8.86 4.62 3.45
C THR A 175 10.09 5.48 3.70
N CYS A 176 11.20 4.84 4.12
CA CYS A 176 12.46 5.55 4.44
C CYS A 176 13.09 6.27 3.23
N ASP A 177 12.68 5.93 2.01
CA ASP A 177 13.23 6.48 0.77
C ASP A 177 12.62 7.84 0.38
N THR A 178 11.55 8.26 1.06
CA THR A 178 10.91 9.55 0.79
C THR A 178 11.58 10.68 1.57
N LYS A 179 11.52 11.90 1.01
CA LYS A 179 12.10 13.11 1.64
C LYS A 179 11.41 13.54 2.93
N GLY A 180 10.27 12.93 3.28
CA GLY A 180 9.47 13.24 4.46
C GLY A 180 9.02 12.00 5.20
N LYS A 181 8.46 12.20 6.42
CA LYS A 181 7.89 11.09 7.21
C LYS A 181 6.50 10.66 6.72
N MET A 182 5.82 11.52 5.96
CA MET A 182 4.45 11.32 5.48
C MET A 182 4.39 11.61 3.99
N ALA A 183 3.69 10.77 3.26
CA ALA A 183 3.32 10.95 1.87
C ALA A 183 1.83 11.32 1.77
N PHE A 184 1.48 11.95 0.65
CA PHE A 184 0.11 12.37 0.34
C PHE A 184 -0.47 11.44 -0.72
N ILE A 185 -1.69 10.98 -0.49
CA ILE A 185 -2.41 10.06 -1.38
C ILE A 185 -3.67 10.72 -1.91
N ILE A 186 -3.94 10.47 -3.17
CA ILE A 186 -5.18 10.88 -3.85
C ILE A 186 -5.89 9.62 -4.31
N THR A 187 -7.14 9.46 -3.92
CA THR A 187 -8.01 8.39 -4.42
C THR A 187 -9.22 9.00 -5.14
N ASP A 188 -9.71 8.26 -6.12
CA ASP A 188 -10.95 8.58 -6.81
C ASP A 188 -12.13 8.05 -5.97
N ASN A 189 -13.01 8.94 -5.50
CA ASN A 189 -14.15 8.57 -4.67
C ASN A 189 -15.22 7.77 -5.42
N ASP A 190 -15.30 7.94 -6.75
CA ASP A 190 -16.36 7.31 -7.54
C ASP A 190 -16.12 5.80 -7.70
N ASN A 191 -14.86 5.37 -7.75
CA ASN A 191 -14.48 3.98 -7.96
C ASN A 191 -13.57 3.40 -6.87
N GLY A 192 -13.12 4.20 -5.89
CA GLY A 192 -12.24 3.79 -4.80
C GLY A 192 -10.79 3.50 -5.22
N ASN A 193 -10.43 3.77 -6.46
CA ASN A 193 -9.09 3.48 -6.96
C ASN A 193 -8.06 4.52 -6.53
N LEU A 194 -6.82 4.05 -6.36
CA LEU A 194 -5.69 4.95 -6.20
C LEU A 194 -5.52 5.77 -7.47
N PHE A 195 -5.54 7.11 -7.32
CA PHE A 195 -5.26 8.02 -8.42
C PHE A 195 -3.76 8.34 -8.50
N ASP A 196 -3.17 8.86 -7.41
CA ASP A 196 -1.74 9.18 -7.39
C ASP A 196 -1.20 9.26 -5.95
N ILE A 197 0.11 9.15 -5.81
CA ILE A 197 0.84 9.33 -4.55
C ILE A 197 1.90 10.40 -4.75
N ASN A 198 1.92 11.40 -3.86
CA ASN A 198 2.97 12.40 -3.82
C ASN A 198 3.87 12.15 -2.59
N ASP A 199 5.18 12.14 -2.78
CA ASP A 199 6.20 11.91 -1.74
C ASP A 199 6.30 13.04 -0.71
N SER A 200 5.57 14.15 -0.93
CA SER A 200 5.50 15.29 -0.03
C SER A 200 4.06 15.70 0.25
N ARG A 201 3.75 15.94 1.53
CA ARG A 201 2.47 16.50 1.97
C ARG A 201 2.45 18.03 2.08
N LYS A 202 3.59 18.69 1.83
CA LYS A 202 3.70 20.14 1.98
C LYS A 202 2.83 20.87 0.97
N SER A 203 2.03 21.83 1.43
CA SER A 203 1.10 22.58 0.57
C SER A 203 1.77 23.20 -0.66
N LYS A 204 3.03 23.65 -0.56
CA LYS A 204 3.79 24.20 -1.69
C LYS A 204 4.06 23.13 -2.78
N ASP A 205 4.39 21.91 -2.38
CA ASP A 205 4.68 20.82 -3.32
C ASP A 205 3.37 20.31 -3.96
N LEU A 206 2.30 20.22 -3.16
CA LEU A 206 0.97 19.86 -3.64
C LEU A 206 0.40 20.94 -4.58
N GLU A 207 0.62 22.23 -4.29
CA GLU A 207 0.23 23.29 -5.20
C GLU A 207 0.94 23.15 -6.55
N LYS A 208 2.24 22.88 -6.54
CA LYS A 208 3.02 22.62 -7.76
C LYS A 208 2.50 21.38 -8.50
N TYR A 209 2.15 20.32 -7.77
CA TYR A 209 1.57 19.10 -8.33
C TYR A 209 0.27 19.38 -9.06
N PHE A 210 -0.73 20.01 -8.40
CA PHE A 210 -2.04 20.28 -9.00
C PHE A 210 -2.01 21.35 -10.10
N ARG A 211 -1.04 22.28 -10.07
CA ARG A 211 -0.86 23.27 -11.15
C ARG A 211 -0.36 22.68 -12.46
N ARG A 212 0.07 21.41 -12.50
CA ARG A 212 0.34 20.67 -13.75
C ARG A 212 -0.94 20.48 -14.57
N TYR A 213 -2.09 20.46 -13.93
CA TYR A 213 -3.40 20.39 -14.56
C TYR A 213 -3.89 21.79 -14.90
N SER A 214 -4.47 21.94 -16.09
CA SER A 214 -5.03 23.22 -16.52
C SER A 214 -6.15 23.70 -15.58
N ARG A 215 -6.43 25.00 -15.57
CA ARG A 215 -7.54 25.57 -14.79
C ARG A 215 -8.88 24.93 -15.19
N GLN A 216 -9.06 24.64 -16.48
CA GLN A 216 -10.27 23.97 -16.96
C GLN A 216 -10.44 22.58 -16.37
N GLN A 217 -9.37 21.79 -16.28
CA GLN A 217 -9.42 20.46 -15.66
C GLN A 217 -9.70 20.55 -14.16
N ARG A 218 -9.05 21.45 -13.43
CA ARG A 218 -9.30 21.65 -12.01
C ARG A 218 -10.73 22.13 -11.73
N ASN A 219 -11.32 22.92 -12.60
CA ASN A 219 -12.71 23.37 -12.48
C ASN A 219 -13.75 22.26 -12.76
N LYS A 220 -13.34 21.11 -13.32
CA LYS A 220 -14.20 19.91 -13.48
C LYS A 220 -14.34 19.11 -12.20
N VAL A 221 -13.43 19.29 -11.25
CA VAL A 221 -13.51 18.64 -9.93
C VAL A 221 -14.70 19.24 -9.19
N LYS A 222 -15.62 18.38 -8.77
CA LYS A 222 -16.87 18.76 -8.09
C LYS A 222 -16.82 18.55 -6.59
N HIS A 223 -15.97 17.59 -6.13
CA HIS A 223 -15.93 17.22 -4.74
C HIS A 223 -14.53 16.83 -4.29
N ILE A 224 -14.13 17.30 -3.09
CA ILE A 224 -12.86 16.93 -2.44
C ILE A 224 -13.17 16.58 -0.99
N SER A 225 -12.95 15.32 -0.60
CA SER A 225 -12.90 14.91 0.79
C SER A 225 -11.46 14.98 1.30
N THR A 226 -11.23 15.52 2.49
CA THR A 226 -9.89 15.62 3.06
C THR A 226 -9.93 15.44 4.57
N ASP A 227 -8.75 15.18 5.16
CA ASP A 227 -8.58 15.20 6.60
C ASP A 227 -8.76 16.62 7.19
N PHE A 228 -8.66 16.70 8.51
CA PHE A 228 -8.88 17.91 9.30
C PHE A 228 -7.71 18.92 9.26
N TYR A 229 -6.84 18.87 8.22
CA TYR A 229 -5.70 19.76 8.12
C TYR A 229 -6.03 21.04 7.35
N SER A 230 -5.96 22.19 8.04
CA SER A 230 -6.30 23.51 7.46
C SER A 230 -5.54 23.85 6.18
N GLY A 231 -4.30 23.34 6.04
CA GLY A 231 -3.48 23.54 4.85
C GLY A 231 -4.09 22.91 3.60
N TYR A 232 -4.74 21.75 3.71
CA TYR A 232 -5.40 21.09 2.57
C TYR A 232 -6.68 21.78 2.19
N ILE A 233 -7.46 22.21 3.19
CA ILE A 233 -8.69 22.96 2.98
C ILE A 233 -8.40 24.26 2.24
N TYR A 234 -7.38 25.02 2.71
CA TYR A 234 -6.94 26.24 2.04
C TYR A 234 -6.49 25.96 0.60
N LEU A 235 -5.69 24.90 0.39
CA LEU A 235 -5.20 24.52 -0.93
C LEU A 235 -6.35 24.15 -1.89
N ALA A 236 -7.32 23.38 -1.40
CA ALA A 236 -8.50 22.97 -2.15
C ALA A 236 -9.33 24.19 -2.56
N LYS A 237 -9.67 25.09 -1.62
CA LYS A 237 -10.38 26.36 -1.90
C LYS A 237 -9.63 27.24 -2.91
N LYS A 238 -8.29 27.26 -2.84
CA LYS A 238 -7.44 28.06 -3.74
C LYS A 238 -7.44 27.53 -5.17
N LEU A 239 -7.35 26.22 -5.35
CA LEU A 239 -7.08 25.59 -6.65
C LEU A 239 -8.33 25.04 -7.35
N PHE A 240 -9.38 24.69 -6.60
CA PHE A 240 -10.57 24.01 -7.09
C PHE A 240 -11.83 24.84 -6.78
N LYS A 241 -12.04 25.85 -7.59
CA LYS A 241 -13.07 26.87 -7.32
C LYS A 241 -14.51 26.36 -7.38
N ASN A 242 -14.74 25.25 -8.09
CA ASN A 242 -16.06 24.66 -8.28
C ASN A 242 -16.27 23.39 -7.44
N ALA A 243 -15.30 23.04 -6.56
CA ALA A 243 -15.38 21.84 -5.76
C ALA A 243 -15.98 22.15 -4.38
N ASP A 244 -16.95 21.33 -3.98
CA ASP A 244 -17.39 21.23 -2.60
C ASP A 244 -16.33 20.49 -1.77
N ILE A 245 -16.01 21.04 -0.61
CA ILE A 245 -14.99 20.45 0.27
C ILE A 245 -15.67 19.84 1.47
N SER A 246 -15.41 18.55 1.70
CA SER A 246 -15.87 17.84 2.88
C SER A 246 -14.71 17.39 3.75
N ILE A 247 -14.99 17.21 5.03
CA ILE A 247 -14.04 16.64 5.97
C ILE A 247 -14.43 15.21 6.26
N ASP A 248 -13.43 14.33 6.28
CA ASP A 248 -13.66 12.94 6.68
C ASP A 248 -14.13 12.89 8.14
N ARG A 249 -15.32 12.35 8.32
CA ARG A 249 -15.98 12.14 9.61
C ARG A 249 -15.09 11.39 10.61
N PHE A 250 -14.28 10.45 10.12
CA PHE A 250 -13.37 9.66 10.98
C PHE A 250 -12.42 10.56 11.76
N HIS A 251 -11.90 11.61 11.16
CA HIS A 251 -10.99 12.53 11.82
C HIS A 251 -11.67 13.36 12.91
N ILE A 252 -12.94 13.75 12.70
CA ILE A 252 -13.72 14.45 13.73
C ILE A 252 -13.98 13.51 14.92
N VAL A 253 -14.48 12.31 14.63
CA VAL A 253 -14.75 11.29 15.66
C VAL A 253 -13.48 10.96 16.46
N THR A 254 -12.35 10.81 15.77
CA THR A 254 -11.06 10.51 16.43
C THR A 254 -10.60 11.65 17.33
N GLN A 255 -10.80 12.92 16.95
CA GLN A 255 -10.42 14.06 17.81
C GLN A 255 -11.25 14.11 19.08
N VAL A 256 -12.58 14.01 18.98
CA VAL A 256 -13.46 14.07 20.17
C VAL A 256 -13.28 12.83 21.07
N TYR A 257 -13.06 11.65 20.47
CA TYR A 257 -12.68 10.43 21.20
C TYR A 257 -11.38 10.63 21.99
N ASN A 258 -10.34 11.14 21.34
CA ASN A 258 -9.06 11.39 21.98
C ASN A 258 -9.20 12.43 23.10
N ALA A 259 -10.01 13.45 22.93
CA ALA A 259 -10.27 14.47 23.95
C ALA A 259 -10.92 13.87 25.21
N LEU A 260 -11.95 13.03 25.04
CA LEU A 260 -12.59 12.31 26.16
C LEU A 260 -11.61 11.36 26.84
N ASN A 261 -10.86 10.57 26.06
CA ASN A 261 -9.89 9.63 26.61
C ASN A 261 -8.75 10.34 27.35
N CYS A 262 -8.24 11.46 26.84
CA CYS A 262 -7.24 12.29 27.56
C CYS A 262 -7.79 12.82 28.87
N THR A 263 -9.05 13.25 28.92
CA THR A 263 -9.72 13.70 30.14
C THR A 263 -9.79 12.56 31.17
N ARG A 264 -10.21 11.37 30.73
CA ARG A 264 -10.20 10.18 31.59
C ARG A 264 -8.79 9.86 32.13
N VAL A 265 -7.78 9.86 31.23
CA VAL A 265 -6.38 9.56 31.59
C VAL A 265 -5.82 10.57 32.62
N SER A 266 -6.18 11.85 32.52
CA SER A 266 -5.75 12.85 33.48
C SER A 266 -6.23 12.58 34.92
N LEU A 267 -7.33 11.84 35.06
CA LEU A 267 -7.89 11.39 36.32
C LEU A 267 -7.33 10.02 36.77
N CYS A 268 -6.66 9.28 35.88
CA CYS A 268 -6.03 8.00 36.22
C CYS A 268 -4.69 8.20 36.93
N LYS A 269 -4.74 8.76 38.13
CA LYS A 269 -3.58 8.92 39.04
C LYS A 269 -3.68 7.92 40.16
N LYS A 270 -2.54 7.44 40.67
CA LYS A 270 -2.49 6.40 41.74
C LYS A 270 -3.15 6.82 43.04
N ASP A 271 -3.22 8.09 43.30
CA ASP A 271 -3.90 8.71 44.45
C ASP A 271 -5.43 8.79 44.29
N ASN A 272 -5.96 8.57 43.08
CA ASN A 272 -7.39 8.57 42.86
C ASN A 272 -8.01 7.23 43.29
N PRO A 273 -9.00 7.22 44.22
CA PRO A 273 -9.67 5.99 44.67
C PRO A 273 -10.34 5.19 43.56
N ASN A 274 -10.64 5.83 42.43
CA ASN A 274 -11.24 5.19 41.24
C ASN A 274 -10.21 4.82 40.13
N TYR A 275 -8.91 4.89 40.45
CA TYR A 275 -7.84 4.62 39.46
C TYR A 275 -8.04 3.31 38.70
N ASN A 276 -8.19 2.17 39.37
CA ASN A 276 -8.36 0.86 38.74
C ASN A 276 -9.65 0.79 37.88
N LYS A 277 -10.73 1.38 38.37
CA LYS A 277 -12.01 1.42 37.67
C LYS A 277 -11.91 2.26 36.40
N LEU A 278 -11.34 3.47 36.46
CA LEU A 278 -11.11 4.33 35.29
C LEU A 278 -10.16 3.69 34.27
N LYS A 279 -9.16 2.93 34.76
CA LYS A 279 -8.20 2.22 33.92
C LYS A 279 -8.83 1.03 33.20
N ASP A 280 -9.57 0.19 33.89
CA ASP A 280 -10.02 -1.10 33.37
C ASP A 280 -11.32 -0.96 32.55
N TYR A 281 -12.19 -0.01 32.89
CA TYR A 281 -13.46 0.22 32.17
C TYR A 281 -13.38 1.34 31.11
N TRP A 282 -12.18 1.71 30.66
CA TRP A 282 -12.02 2.79 29.67
C TRP A 282 -12.81 2.58 28.37
N LYS A 283 -12.92 1.32 27.91
CA LYS A 283 -13.65 0.98 26.69
C LYS A 283 -15.15 1.27 26.81
N LEU A 284 -15.70 1.18 28.01
CA LEU A 284 -17.11 1.51 28.26
C LEU A 284 -17.34 3.00 28.21
N ILE A 285 -16.42 3.81 28.76
CA ILE A 285 -16.55 5.27 28.79
C ILE A 285 -16.54 5.86 27.37
N VAL A 286 -15.77 5.29 26.46
CA VAL A 286 -15.67 5.79 25.06
C VAL A 286 -16.68 5.14 24.13
N LYS A 287 -17.46 4.15 24.59
CA LYS A 287 -18.52 3.49 23.84
C LYS A 287 -19.73 4.43 23.72
N ASN A 288 -20.48 4.33 22.62
CA ASN A 288 -21.74 5.07 22.54
C ASN A 288 -22.73 4.58 23.61
N GLU A 289 -23.41 5.49 24.27
CA GLU A 289 -24.33 5.18 25.37
C GLU A 289 -25.45 4.19 24.97
N ASN A 290 -25.94 4.30 23.73
CA ASN A 290 -26.95 3.41 23.18
C ASN A 290 -26.47 1.97 22.95
N ASP A 291 -25.15 1.78 22.88
CA ASP A 291 -24.52 0.48 22.69
C ASP A 291 -24.12 -0.19 24.02
N LEU A 292 -24.37 0.48 25.17
CA LEU A 292 -24.08 -0.07 26.49
C LEU A 292 -25.17 -1.05 26.92
N SER A 293 -24.74 -2.24 27.43
CA SER A 293 -25.67 -3.28 27.90
C SER A 293 -26.26 -2.92 29.27
N ASP A 294 -27.55 -3.23 29.43
CA ASP A 294 -28.28 -3.20 30.72
C ASP A 294 -28.15 -4.51 31.51
N GLU A 295 -27.56 -5.56 30.87
CA GLU A 295 -27.37 -6.85 31.52
C GLU A 295 -26.33 -6.74 32.66
N LYS A 296 -26.67 -7.30 33.81
CA LYS A 296 -25.84 -7.23 35.02
C LYS A 296 -24.90 -8.43 35.12
N HIS A 297 -23.60 -8.16 35.22
CA HIS A 297 -22.55 -9.15 35.44
C HIS A 297 -21.77 -8.80 36.69
N TYR A 298 -21.20 -9.82 37.36
CA TYR A 298 -20.37 -9.60 38.55
C TYR A 298 -19.10 -8.82 38.22
N SER A 299 -18.90 -7.71 38.90
CA SER A 299 -17.71 -6.88 38.76
C SER A 299 -16.82 -7.00 39.96
N LYS A 300 -15.54 -7.39 39.76
CA LYS A 300 -14.52 -7.45 40.83
C LYS A 300 -14.22 -6.09 41.45
N HIS A 301 -14.30 -4.99 40.69
CA HIS A 301 -14.03 -3.65 41.19
C HIS A 301 -15.19 -3.04 41.96
N PHE A 302 -16.41 -3.53 41.79
CA PHE A 302 -17.59 -3.06 42.48
C PHE A 302 -18.12 -4.06 43.52
N HIS A 303 -17.59 -5.30 43.55
CA HIS A 303 -18.00 -6.41 44.42
C HIS A 303 -19.51 -6.68 44.38
N LYS A 304 -20.16 -6.46 43.23
CA LYS A 304 -21.59 -6.68 43.03
C LYS A 304 -21.92 -6.91 41.52
N ASN A 305 -23.13 -7.38 41.28
CA ASN A 305 -23.66 -7.44 39.92
C ASN A 305 -24.07 -6.02 39.49
N ILE A 306 -23.52 -5.57 38.35
CA ILE A 306 -23.66 -4.21 37.83
C ILE A 306 -23.68 -4.23 36.32
N SER A 307 -24.47 -3.36 35.68
CA SER A 307 -24.54 -3.24 34.23
C SER A 307 -23.47 -2.29 33.69
N GLN A 308 -23.24 -2.34 32.35
CA GLN A 308 -22.30 -1.43 31.69
C GLN A 308 -22.74 0.04 31.86
N LYS A 309 -24.04 0.32 31.74
CA LYS A 309 -24.58 1.67 31.95
C LYS A 309 -24.33 2.18 33.38
N GLU A 310 -24.62 1.35 34.36
CA GLU A 310 -24.39 1.71 35.76
C GLU A 310 -22.92 1.98 36.05
N ILE A 311 -21.99 1.21 35.47
CA ILE A 311 -20.54 1.44 35.60
C ILE A 311 -20.15 2.79 35.02
N VAL A 312 -20.59 3.08 33.77
CA VAL A 312 -20.26 4.37 33.11
C VAL A 312 -20.86 5.52 33.92
N GLN A 313 -22.12 5.43 34.33
CA GLN A 313 -22.81 6.46 35.13
C GLN A 313 -22.09 6.72 36.45
N TYR A 314 -21.60 5.68 37.15
CA TYR A 314 -20.79 5.83 38.36
C TYR A 314 -19.50 6.58 38.02
N LEU A 315 -18.77 6.19 37.00
CA LEU A 315 -17.44 6.75 36.66
C LEU A 315 -17.51 8.20 36.21
N ILE A 316 -18.46 8.59 35.39
CA ILE A 316 -18.61 9.97 34.92
C ILE A 316 -19.04 10.90 36.06
N ASN A 317 -19.83 10.43 37.04
CA ASN A 317 -20.25 11.22 38.19
C ASN A 317 -19.13 11.43 39.25
N THR A 318 -17.96 10.78 39.08
CA THR A 318 -16.82 11.02 39.98
C THR A 318 -16.12 12.36 39.77
N ASN A 319 -16.31 12.98 38.61
CA ASN A 319 -15.69 14.26 38.28
C ASN A 319 -16.57 15.05 37.28
N SER A 320 -16.88 16.29 37.59
CA SER A 320 -17.75 17.16 36.80
C SER A 320 -17.23 17.39 35.38
N THR A 321 -15.94 17.65 35.22
CA THR A 321 -15.31 17.87 33.92
C THR A 321 -15.36 16.58 33.06
N LEU A 322 -15.19 15.40 33.62
CA LEU A 322 -15.34 14.14 32.93
C LEU A 322 -16.78 13.95 32.47
N LYS A 323 -17.74 14.23 33.33
CA LYS A 323 -19.19 14.14 33.03
C LYS A 323 -19.56 15.05 31.86
N THR A 324 -19.28 16.33 31.93
CA THR A 324 -19.61 17.30 30.88
C THR A 324 -18.89 16.96 29.56
N THR A 325 -17.64 16.50 29.64
CA THR A 325 -16.89 16.08 28.46
C THR A 325 -17.48 14.81 27.82
N TYR A 326 -17.98 13.87 28.65
CA TYR A 326 -18.67 12.66 28.17
C TYR A 326 -20.00 13.00 27.49
N GLU A 327 -20.83 13.83 28.11
CA GLU A 327 -22.12 14.28 27.57
C GLU A 327 -21.89 14.96 26.20
N CYS A 328 -20.98 15.91 26.11
CA CYS A 328 -20.60 16.57 24.86
C CYS A 328 -20.12 15.56 23.79
N TYR A 329 -19.31 14.58 24.17
CA TYR A 329 -18.86 13.51 23.28
C TYR A 329 -20.06 12.70 22.72
N GLN A 330 -20.97 12.27 23.61
CA GLN A 330 -22.15 11.49 23.19
C GLN A 330 -23.05 12.30 22.25
N ASP A 331 -23.30 13.54 22.56
CA ASP A 331 -24.13 14.43 21.74
C ASP A 331 -23.51 14.63 20.34
N LEU A 332 -22.20 14.86 20.26
CA LEU A 332 -21.49 14.98 18.97
C LEU A 332 -21.56 13.69 18.16
N ILE A 333 -21.29 12.53 18.79
CA ILE A 333 -21.33 11.24 18.10
C ILE A 333 -22.75 10.90 17.63
N ASN A 334 -23.77 11.16 18.46
CA ASN A 334 -25.16 10.89 18.11
C ASN A 334 -25.63 11.81 16.98
N SER A 335 -25.32 13.09 17.00
CA SER A 335 -25.64 14.02 15.90
C SER A 335 -25.01 13.60 14.57
N LEU A 336 -23.76 13.07 14.61
CA LEU A 336 -23.09 12.51 13.43
C LEU A 336 -23.75 11.21 12.96
N LYS A 337 -24.22 10.33 13.86
CA LYS A 337 -24.97 9.11 13.52
C LYS A 337 -26.33 9.44 12.89
N GLU A 338 -27.05 10.39 13.49
CA GLU A 338 -28.37 10.87 13.03
C GLU A 338 -28.29 11.66 11.73
N ARG A 339 -27.09 11.98 11.26
CA ARG A 339 -26.85 12.88 10.11
C ARG A 339 -27.52 14.26 10.29
N ASN A 340 -27.59 14.74 11.53
CA ASN A 340 -28.22 16.00 11.86
C ASN A 340 -27.15 17.10 12.03
N PHE A 341 -26.92 17.82 10.95
CA PHE A 341 -25.89 18.87 10.90
C PHE A 341 -26.25 20.07 11.80
N ASP A 342 -27.52 20.47 11.87
CA ASP A 342 -27.92 21.61 12.69
C ASP A 342 -27.73 21.31 14.19
N LYS A 343 -28.07 20.10 14.62
CA LYS A 343 -27.78 19.63 15.99
C LYS A 343 -26.30 19.61 16.27
N PHE A 344 -25.50 19.08 15.36
CA PHE A 344 -24.03 19.07 15.47
C PHE A 344 -23.48 20.49 15.59
N LYS A 345 -23.90 21.38 14.72
CA LYS A 345 -23.52 22.80 14.74
C LYS A 345 -23.89 23.47 16.06
N SER A 346 -25.11 23.25 16.56
CA SER A 346 -25.56 23.82 17.84
C SER A 346 -24.71 23.36 19.02
N ILE A 347 -24.31 22.07 19.06
CA ILE A 347 -23.44 21.53 20.12
C ILE A 347 -22.05 22.17 20.07
N VAL A 348 -21.50 22.33 18.86
CA VAL A 348 -20.19 22.94 18.65
C VAL A 348 -20.17 24.42 19.04
N PHE A 349 -21.26 25.15 18.81
CA PHE A 349 -21.38 26.57 19.17
C PHE A 349 -21.76 26.80 20.65
N ASN A 350 -22.41 25.86 21.31
CA ASN A 350 -22.78 25.96 22.72
C ASN A 350 -21.57 25.60 23.58
N HIS A 351 -20.79 26.57 23.99
CA HIS A 351 -19.63 26.38 24.86
C HIS A 351 -20.07 26.00 26.28
N HIS A 352 -19.84 24.74 26.65
CA HIS A 352 -19.98 24.31 28.03
C HIS A 352 -18.75 24.76 28.85
N LYS A 353 -18.98 25.55 29.89
CA LYS A 353 -17.92 26.15 30.75
C LYS A 353 -17.01 25.11 31.39
N ASP A 354 -17.52 23.89 31.63
CA ASP A 354 -16.82 22.82 32.37
C ASP A 354 -16.20 21.72 31.46
N LEU A 355 -16.10 21.97 30.17
CA LEU A 355 -15.42 21.03 29.26
C LEU A 355 -13.92 20.97 29.55
N SER A 356 -13.33 19.81 29.34
CA SER A 356 -11.88 19.67 29.43
C SER A 356 -11.17 20.50 28.36
N PRO A 357 -9.94 21.02 28.64
CA PRO A 357 -9.19 21.81 27.68
C PRO A 357 -8.97 21.12 26.33
N LYS A 358 -8.84 19.78 26.34
CA LYS A 358 -8.71 18.98 25.12
C LYS A 358 -10.00 18.90 24.30
N MET A 359 -11.17 18.83 24.97
CA MET A 359 -12.46 18.86 24.30
C MET A 359 -12.75 20.26 23.75
N ILE A 360 -12.45 21.30 24.49
CA ILE A 360 -12.52 22.69 24.00
C ILE A 360 -11.68 22.84 22.72
N GLN A 361 -10.44 22.35 22.73
CA GLN A 361 -9.57 22.42 21.55
C GLN A 361 -10.15 21.63 20.36
N ALA A 362 -10.70 20.42 20.60
CA ALA A 362 -11.33 19.63 19.55
C ALA A 362 -12.54 20.35 18.92
N VAL A 363 -13.41 20.94 19.76
CA VAL A 363 -14.58 21.72 19.35
C VAL A 363 -14.14 22.99 18.60
N LEU A 364 -13.15 23.73 19.10
CA LEU A 364 -12.60 24.91 18.44
C LEU A 364 -11.97 24.58 17.08
N ASN A 365 -11.27 23.48 16.95
CA ASN A 365 -10.74 23.04 15.68
C ASN A 365 -11.87 22.87 14.64
N VAL A 366 -13.01 22.31 15.05
CA VAL A 366 -14.19 22.17 14.17
C VAL A 366 -14.77 23.54 13.82
N LEU A 367 -14.84 24.47 14.77
CA LEU A 367 -15.33 25.84 14.53
C LEU A 367 -14.46 26.66 13.55
N LEU A 368 -13.13 26.51 13.65
CA LEU A 368 -12.18 27.24 12.80
C LEU A 368 -12.26 26.86 11.32
N LEU A 369 -12.97 25.79 10.99
CA LEU A 369 -13.08 25.29 9.63
C LEU A 369 -14.17 25.94 8.78
N ASP A 370 -14.78 27.03 9.26
CA ASP A 370 -15.82 27.76 8.51
C ASP A 370 -16.99 26.82 8.12
N ILE A 371 -17.67 26.32 9.16
CA ILE A 371 -18.76 25.34 9.07
C ILE A 371 -19.87 25.78 8.10
N GLU A 372 -20.01 27.07 7.83
CA GLU A 372 -21.03 27.62 6.91
C GLU A 372 -20.82 27.21 5.46
N ASN A 373 -19.59 26.85 5.06
CA ASN A 373 -19.22 26.43 3.72
C ASN A 373 -18.81 24.95 3.59
N MET A 374 -18.95 24.16 4.67
CA MET A 374 -18.56 22.76 4.69
C MET A 374 -19.77 21.85 4.68
N ILE A 375 -20.02 21.21 3.58
CA ILE A 375 -20.88 20.04 3.53
C ILE A 375 -20.08 18.92 4.19
N ILE A 376 -20.41 18.57 5.45
CA ILE A 376 -19.94 17.33 6.04
C ILE A 376 -20.65 16.21 5.28
N LEU A 377 -20.01 15.72 4.24
CA LEU A 377 -20.55 14.61 3.49
C LEU A 377 -20.50 13.35 4.36
N PHE A 378 -21.69 12.93 4.72
CA PHE A 378 -21.90 11.56 5.11
C PHE A 378 -21.74 10.76 3.83
N PRO A 379 -20.80 9.81 3.73
CA PRO A 379 -20.72 8.98 2.53
C PRO A 379 -22.09 8.35 2.31
N VAL A 380 -22.67 8.64 1.17
CA VAL A 380 -23.83 7.91 0.64
C VAL A 380 -23.26 6.60 0.10
N PHE A 381 -22.86 5.72 1.00
CA PHE A 381 -22.69 4.31 0.67
C PHE A 381 -23.95 3.60 1.16
N SER A 382 -24.84 3.39 0.19
CA SER A 382 -25.90 2.38 0.27
C SER A 382 -25.27 1.00 0.13
#